data_fe511cf2e613dcfc032b3395f1c388ee
#
_entry.id   fe511cf2e613dcfc032b3395f1c388ee
#
_cell.length_a   1.000
_cell.length_b   1.000
_cell.length_c   1.000
_cell.angle_alpha   90.00
_cell.angle_beta   90.00
_cell.angle_gamma   90.00
#
_symmetry.space_group_name_H-M   'P 1'
#
loop_
_entity.id
_entity.type
_entity.pdbx_description
1 polymer ?
#
loop_
_entity_poly.entity_id
_entity_poly.type
_entity_poly.pdbx_seq_one_letter_code
_entity_poly.pdbx_strand_id
1 'polypeptide(L)'
;MYATSRALLVGISNYSQNAGSGWSDINGVNDINILQGELYKQGFLVTSILDADATASNIRTSLQELYSQANQNDTIYIHFSGHGQPVEDLNGDELDGWDEAFVPIDAQMWYKQGEYEGENHFIDDELNIFINKIRRKLGAKGLLVVAIDACHSGTMSRDENDVPFEDESPIRGTYVGLSKEKTFHPIREKEITHHYAIETQNDLATTIILEACQAWQQNTEIKVGNNYYGPLSYAIYSRIKEQSFGMVVNNVESVNLTMQQVLPKWRNQQIVVETSIVR
;
A
#
# COMPACT_ATOMS: atom_id res chain seq x y z
N MET A 1 4.48 0.23 -31.23
CA MET A 1 5.44 0.05 -30.12
C MET A 1 5.03 -1.23 -29.40
N TYR A 2 5.96 -2.04 -28.92
CA TYR A 2 5.62 -3.23 -28.11
C TYR A 2 5.23 -2.72 -26.70
N ALA A 3 4.24 -3.37 -26.08
CA ALA A 3 3.87 -3.10 -24.71
C ALA A 3 5.05 -3.40 -23.75
N THR A 4 5.29 -2.52 -22.80
CA THR A 4 6.37 -2.62 -21.83
C THR A 4 5.76 -2.83 -20.43
N SER A 5 6.38 -3.68 -19.63
CA SER A 5 6.03 -3.82 -18.21
C SER A 5 6.99 -2.99 -17.35
N ARG A 6 6.45 -2.12 -16.50
CA ARG A 6 7.22 -1.28 -15.58
C ARG A 6 6.72 -1.43 -14.16
N ALA A 7 7.63 -1.36 -13.20
CA ALA A 7 7.27 -1.37 -11.79
C ALA A 7 7.95 -0.21 -11.05
N LEU A 8 7.20 0.42 -10.15
CA LEU A 8 7.71 1.32 -9.12
C LEU A 8 7.47 0.66 -7.77
N LEU A 9 8.54 0.41 -7.03
CA LEU A 9 8.50 -0.25 -5.74
C LEU A 9 9.04 0.69 -4.66
N VAL A 10 8.25 0.97 -3.65
CA VAL A 10 8.61 1.83 -2.51
C VAL A 10 8.63 0.98 -1.25
N GLY A 11 9.77 0.93 -0.55
CA GLY A 11 9.92 0.13 0.66
C GLY A 11 10.70 0.86 1.74
N ILE A 12 10.14 0.90 2.95
CA ILE A 12 10.77 1.60 4.08
C ILE A 12 10.87 0.63 5.26
N SER A 13 12.07 0.50 5.80
CA SER A 13 12.36 -0.29 7.00
C SER A 13 12.88 0.56 8.15
N ASN A 14 13.78 1.48 7.88
CA ASN A 14 14.58 2.17 8.87
C ASN A 14 14.01 3.55 9.23
N TYR A 15 12.78 3.60 9.70
CA TYR A 15 12.11 4.84 10.10
C TYR A 15 12.80 5.57 11.25
N SER A 16 13.50 4.84 12.13
CA SER A 16 14.27 5.41 13.24
C SER A 16 15.41 6.33 12.80
N GLN A 17 15.81 6.27 11.52
CA GLN A 17 16.79 7.22 10.93
C GLN A 17 16.24 8.65 10.91
N ASN A 18 14.92 8.84 10.85
CA ASN A 18 14.27 10.13 11.05
C ASN A 18 14.02 10.35 12.54
N ALA A 19 15.07 10.78 13.26
CA ALA A 19 15.03 10.95 14.70
C ALA A 19 13.88 11.90 15.13
N GLY A 20 13.03 11.41 16.03
CA GLY A 20 11.90 12.19 16.55
C GLY A 20 10.62 12.13 15.70
N SER A 21 10.62 11.39 14.60
CA SER A 21 9.40 11.17 13.79
C SER A 21 8.30 10.41 14.52
N GLY A 22 8.65 9.62 15.53
CA GLY A 22 7.70 8.78 16.28
C GLY A 22 7.51 7.38 15.71
N TRP A 23 8.03 7.09 14.52
CA TRP A 23 7.87 5.80 13.84
C TRP A 23 8.90 4.77 14.30
N SER A 24 8.45 3.52 14.43
CA SER A 24 9.30 2.37 14.69
C SER A 24 9.80 1.75 13.38
N ASP A 25 10.92 1.02 13.46
CA ASP A 25 11.41 0.25 12.32
C ASP A 25 10.51 -0.96 12.03
N ILE A 26 10.40 -1.27 10.73
CA ILE A 26 9.70 -2.43 10.18
C ILE A 26 10.54 -3.07 9.07
N ASN A 27 9.97 -3.94 8.24
CA ASN A 27 10.76 -4.68 7.26
C ASN A 27 10.30 -4.48 5.79
N GLY A 28 9.82 -3.29 5.43
CA GLY A 28 9.32 -3.00 4.08
C GLY A 28 10.35 -3.20 2.96
N VAL A 29 11.63 -2.94 3.22
CA VAL A 29 12.71 -3.18 2.25
C VAL A 29 12.86 -4.67 1.90
N ASN A 30 12.60 -5.58 2.86
CA ASN A 30 12.64 -7.02 2.57
C ASN A 30 11.60 -7.41 1.51
N ASP A 31 10.43 -6.80 1.54
CA ASP A 31 9.36 -7.06 0.57
C ASP A 31 9.79 -6.64 -0.82
N ILE A 32 10.37 -5.44 -0.93
CA ILE A 32 10.81 -4.93 -2.22
C ILE A 32 11.91 -5.81 -2.80
N ASN A 33 12.84 -6.28 -1.98
CA ASN A 33 13.94 -7.14 -2.43
C ASN A 33 13.45 -8.45 -3.03
N ILE A 34 12.44 -9.11 -2.44
CA ILE A 34 11.89 -10.36 -2.98
C ILE A 34 11.04 -10.12 -4.24
N LEU A 35 10.23 -9.06 -4.26
CA LEU A 35 9.40 -8.70 -5.39
C LEU A 35 10.22 -8.29 -6.61
N GLN A 36 11.21 -7.41 -6.42
CA GLN A 36 12.08 -6.91 -7.48
C GLN A 36 12.74 -8.04 -8.26
N GLY A 37 13.28 -9.04 -7.55
CA GLY A 37 13.96 -10.18 -8.18
C GLY A 37 13.05 -10.98 -9.10
N GLU A 38 11.79 -11.21 -8.70
CA GLU A 38 10.84 -11.96 -9.55
C GLU A 38 10.30 -11.11 -10.70
N LEU A 39 10.06 -9.81 -10.48
CA LEU A 39 9.62 -8.90 -11.54
C LEU A 39 10.68 -8.76 -12.65
N TYR A 40 11.96 -8.68 -12.31
CA TYR A 40 13.06 -8.69 -13.30
C TYR A 40 13.05 -9.96 -14.15
N LYS A 41 12.86 -11.14 -13.55
CA LYS A 41 12.76 -12.40 -14.27
C LYS A 41 11.59 -12.43 -15.27
N GLN A 42 10.54 -11.66 -14.97
CA GLN A 42 9.36 -11.53 -15.82
C GLN A 42 9.43 -10.35 -16.80
N GLY A 43 10.58 -9.70 -16.93
CA GLY A 43 10.84 -8.66 -17.93
C GLY A 43 10.34 -7.26 -17.56
N PHE A 44 10.04 -7.01 -16.29
CA PHE A 44 9.71 -5.67 -15.84
C PHE A 44 10.96 -4.76 -15.80
N LEU A 45 10.78 -3.53 -16.22
CA LEU A 45 11.68 -2.43 -15.90
C LEU A 45 11.31 -1.93 -14.51
N VAL A 46 12.18 -2.18 -13.52
CA VAL A 46 11.88 -1.90 -12.11
C VAL A 46 12.67 -0.70 -11.62
N THR A 47 11.96 0.25 -11.00
CA THR A 47 12.52 1.33 -10.20
C THR A 47 12.17 1.07 -8.74
N SER A 48 13.15 1.08 -7.85
CA SER A 48 12.94 0.91 -6.40
C SER A 48 13.42 2.14 -5.64
N ILE A 49 12.62 2.59 -4.67
CA ILE A 49 12.92 3.70 -3.76
C ILE A 49 12.89 3.11 -2.36
N LEU A 50 14.02 3.15 -1.66
CA LEU A 50 14.19 2.43 -0.39
C LEU A 50 14.65 3.39 0.72
N ASP A 51 14.13 3.18 1.93
CA ASP A 51 14.55 3.84 3.17
C ASP A 51 14.76 5.37 3.00
N ALA A 52 15.99 5.85 3.17
CA ALA A 52 16.34 7.28 3.15
C ALA A 52 15.96 7.98 1.84
N ASP A 53 15.86 7.25 0.73
CA ASP A 53 15.42 7.79 -0.56
C ASP A 53 13.89 7.86 -0.68
N ALA A 54 13.14 7.16 0.18
CA ALA A 54 11.68 7.09 0.13
C ALA A 54 11.01 8.30 0.83
N THR A 55 11.48 9.50 0.50
CA THR A 55 10.85 10.76 0.92
C THR A 55 9.56 11.02 0.12
N ALA A 56 8.65 11.80 0.68
CA ALA A 56 7.42 12.21 -0.02
C ALA A 56 7.72 12.84 -1.39
N SER A 57 8.74 13.71 -1.46
CA SER A 57 9.16 14.37 -2.71
C SER A 57 9.66 13.38 -3.74
N ASN A 58 10.48 12.40 -3.35
CA ASN A 58 11.03 11.40 -4.26
C ASN A 58 9.94 10.43 -4.76
N ILE A 59 9.00 10.05 -3.90
CA ILE A 59 7.83 9.24 -4.28
C ILE A 59 7.02 9.97 -5.35
N ARG A 60 6.67 11.26 -5.13
CA ARG A 60 5.94 12.09 -6.09
C ARG A 60 6.69 12.21 -7.43
N THR A 61 7.99 12.45 -7.36
CA THR A 61 8.85 12.57 -8.57
C THR A 61 8.85 11.24 -9.34
N SER A 62 9.03 10.12 -8.68
CA SER A 62 9.10 8.80 -9.34
C SER A 62 7.76 8.37 -9.94
N LEU A 63 6.64 8.72 -9.31
CA LEU A 63 5.31 8.52 -9.91
C LEU A 63 5.13 9.39 -11.17
N GLN A 64 5.61 10.64 -11.14
CA GLN A 64 5.58 11.51 -12.31
C GLN A 64 6.48 11.01 -13.44
N GLU A 65 7.65 10.46 -13.12
CA GLU A 65 8.55 9.82 -14.08
C GLU A 65 7.93 8.56 -14.67
N LEU A 66 7.34 7.69 -13.82
CA LEU A 66 6.62 6.50 -14.26
C LEU A 66 5.50 6.88 -15.24
N TYR A 67 4.68 7.88 -14.89
CA TYR A 67 3.68 8.42 -15.78
C TYR A 67 4.29 8.93 -17.10
N SER A 68 5.40 9.68 -17.05
CA SER A 68 6.04 10.22 -18.24
C SER A 68 6.50 9.13 -19.22
N GLN A 69 7.03 8.03 -18.71
CA GLN A 69 7.57 6.88 -19.43
C GLN A 69 6.50 5.88 -19.91
N ALA A 70 5.31 5.89 -19.31
CA ALA A 70 4.21 5.01 -19.68
C ALA A 70 3.74 5.28 -21.13
N ASN A 71 3.33 4.23 -21.83
CA ASN A 71 2.77 4.28 -23.16
C ASN A 71 1.47 3.48 -23.24
N GLN A 72 0.73 3.65 -24.34
CA GLN A 72 -0.48 2.84 -24.57
C GLN A 72 -0.17 1.34 -24.53
N ASN A 73 -1.06 0.60 -23.86
CA ASN A 73 -1.03 -0.85 -23.68
C ASN A 73 0.11 -1.37 -22.75
N ASP A 74 0.88 -0.49 -22.08
CA ASP A 74 1.85 -0.94 -21.09
C ASP A 74 1.15 -1.57 -19.87
N THR A 75 1.91 -2.38 -19.15
CA THR A 75 1.56 -2.87 -17.82
C THR A 75 2.35 -2.09 -16.78
N ILE A 76 1.66 -1.47 -15.84
CA ILE A 76 2.28 -0.73 -14.73
C ILE A 76 1.94 -1.44 -13.42
N TYR A 77 2.97 -1.65 -12.61
CA TYR A 77 2.84 -2.12 -11.23
C TYR A 77 3.44 -1.09 -10.28
N ILE A 78 2.66 -0.70 -9.27
CA ILE A 78 3.09 0.18 -8.19
C ILE A 78 2.94 -0.59 -6.88
N HIS A 79 3.97 -0.59 -6.05
CA HIS A 79 3.94 -1.27 -4.76
C HIS A 79 4.48 -0.38 -3.65
N PHE A 80 3.71 -0.24 -2.59
CA PHE A 80 4.10 0.45 -1.38
C PHE A 80 4.20 -0.56 -0.23
N SER A 81 5.31 -0.53 0.50
CA SER A 81 5.53 -1.33 1.69
C SER A 81 6.15 -0.48 2.79
N GLY A 82 5.36 -0.17 3.82
CA GLY A 82 5.74 0.77 4.87
C GLY A 82 4.67 0.90 5.95
N HIS A 83 4.75 1.99 6.72
CA HIS A 83 3.68 2.38 7.62
C HIS A 83 2.55 3.08 6.89
N GLY A 84 1.35 2.98 7.44
CA GLY A 84 0.20 3.81 7.11
C GLY A 84 -0.29 4.60 8.32
N GLN A 85 -1.00 5.69 8.07
CA GLN A 85 -1.60 6.55 9.08
C GLN A 85 -2.89 7.18 8.58
N PRO A 86 -3.97 7.26 9.40
CA PRO A 86 -5.11 8.08 9.06
C PRO A 86 -4.74 9.56 9.19
N VAL A 87 -5.10 10.36 8.19
CA VAL A 87 -4.92 11.80 8.13
C VAL A 87 -6.30 12.46 8.10
N GLU A 88 -6.49 13.59 8.75
CA GLU A 88 -7.78 14.29 8.74
C GLU A 88 -8.16 14.66 7.30
N ASP A 89 -9.33 14.17 6.85
CA ASP A 89 -9.93 14.58 5.59
C ASP A 89 -10.30 16.07 5.63
N LEU A 90 -9.65 16.85 4.77
CA LEU A 90 -9.86 18.29 4.67
C LEU A 90 -10.76 18.68 3.50
N ASN A 91 -11.03 17.77 2.56
CA ASN A 91 -11.86 18.03 1.39
C ASN A 91 -13.32 17.58 1.60
N GLY A 92 -13.56 16.66 2.55
CA GLY A 92 -14.89 16.24 3.02
C GLY A 92 -15.51 15.18 2.12
N ASP A 93 -14.74 14.36 1.42
CA ASP A 93 -15.23 13.27 0.58
C ASP A 93 -15.23 11.92 1.29
N GLU A 94 -14.51 11.77 2.40
CA GLU A 94 -14.52 10.56 3.22
C GLU A 94 -15.65 10.56 4.27
N LEU A 95 -16.40 9.43 4.33
CA LEU A 95 -17.57 9.30 5.22
C LEU A 95 -17.22 9.34 6.71
N ASP A 96 -16.04 8.89 7.06
CA ASP A 96 -15.53 8.88 8.45
C ASP A 96 -14.70 10.13 8.76
N GLY A 97 -14.36 10.93 7.75
CA GLY A 97 -13.59 12.15 7.85
C GLY A 97 -12.09 11.93 8.00
N TRP A 98 -11.57 10.81 7.46
CA TRP A 98 -10.16 10.45 7.47
C TRP A 98 -9.69 9.89 6.13
N ASP A 99 -8.65 10.49 5.56
CA ASP A 99 -7.88 9.96 4.43
C ASP A 99 -6.91 8.87 4.91
N GLU A 100 -6.64 7.88 4.08
CA GLU A 100 -5.59 6.90 4.27
C GLU A 100 -4.27 7.40 3.66
N ALA A 101 -3.22 7.44 4.48
CA ALA A 101 -1.92 7.87 4.01
C ALA A 101 -0.84 6.79 4.13
N PHE A 102 -0.07 6.58 3.07
CA PHE A 102 1.24 5.96 3.18
C PHE A 102 2.20 6.94 3.86
N VAL A 103 3.08 6.42 4.72
CA VAL A 103 4.02 7.23 5.51
C VAL A 103 5.42 7.18 4.88
N PRO A 104 5.86 8.24 4.15
CA PRO A 104 7.23 8.38 3.70
C PRO A 104 8.23 8.51 4.85
N ILE A 105 9.51 8.29 4.57
CA ILE A 105 10.56 8.32 5.59
C ILE A 105 10.70 9.67 6.30
N ASP A 106 10.32 10.75 5.64
CA ASP A 106 10.39 12.13 6.14
C ASP A 106 9.09 12.63 6.79
N ALA A 107 8.07 11.76 6.91
CA ALA A 107 6.83 12.08 7.60
C ALA A 107 6.97 11.93 9.13
N GLN A 108 6.23 12.74 9.90
CA GLN A 108 6.16 12.67 11.36
C GLN A 108 4.78 12.14 11.80
N MET A 109 4.77 11.32 12.84
CA MET A 109 3.55 10.70 13.38
C MET A 109 2.59 11.74 14.00
N TRP A 110 3.11 12.84 14.52
CA TRP A 110 2.36 13.78 15.35
C TRP A 110 2.15 15.11 14.63
N TYR A 111 0.90 15.56 14.60
CA TYR A 111 0.57 16.92 14.19
C TYR A 111 1.22 17.93 15.13
N LYS A 112 1.90 18.94 14.60
CA LYS A 112 2.50 20.05 15.35
C LYS A 112 2.25 21.34 14.60
N GLN A 113 1.31 22.14 15.07
CA GLN A 113 0.93 23.39 14.43
C GLN A 113 2.14 24.29 14.17
N GLY A 114 2.33 24.67 12.90
CA GLY A 114 3.43 25.55 12.45
C GLY A 114 4.80 24.87 12.34
N GLU A 115 4.88 23.54 12.65
CA GLU A 115 6.11 22.75 12.49
C GLU A 115 5.91 21.59 11.50
N TYR A 116 4.82 20.82 11.67
CA TYR A 116 4.46 19.69 10.82
C TYR A 116 2.95 19.49 10.83
N GLU A 117 2.33 19.67 9.70
CA GLU A 117 0.87 19.60 9.54
C GLU A 117 0.40 18.48 8.58
N GLY A 118 1.33 17.59 8.17
CA GLY A 118 1.05 16.43 7.32
C GLY A 118 1.59 16.54 5.90
N GLU A 119 2.36 17.56 5.58
CA GLU A 119 2.86 17.86 4.23
C GLU A 119 3.68 16.75 3.58
N ASN A 120 4.26 15.85 4.37
CA ASN A 120 5.02 14.70 3.89
C ASN A 120 4.24 13.38 3.92
N HIS A 121 2.97 13.38 4.34
CA HIS A 121 2.12 12.21 4.12
C HIS A 121 1.73 12.10 2.66
N PHE A 122 1.61 10.87 2.18
CA PHE A 122 1.19 10.58 0.81
C PHE A 122 -0.21 9.96 0.87
N ILE A 123 -1.23 10.81 0.81
CA ILE A 123 -2.63 10.44 0.96
C ILE A 123 -3.16 9.72 -0.29
N ASP A 124 -4.20 8.91 -0.10
CA ASP A 124 -4.88 8.14 -1.13
C ASP A 124 -5.46 9.02 -2.24
N ASP A 125 -5.98 10.20 -1.93
CA ASP A 125 -6.41 11.24 -2.87
C ASP A 125 -5.30 11.62 -3.87
N GLU A 126 -4.10 11.85 -3.36
CA GLU A 126 -2.95 12.16 -4.21
C GLU A 126 -2.58 10.96 -5.09
N LEU A 127 -2.59 9.77 -4.54
CA LEU A 127 -2.35 8.53 -5.30
C LEU A 127 -3.42 8.33 -6.37
N ASN A 128 -4.68 8.61 -6.06
CA ASN A 128 -5.80 8.51 -7.00
C ASN A 128 -5.63 9.44 -8.21
N ILE A 129 -5.08 10.64 -8.03
CA ILE A 129 -4.72 11.53 -9.14
C ILE A 129 -3.72 10.85 -10.09
N PHE A 130 -2.68 10.21 -9.57
CA PHE A 130 -1.69 9.49 -10.39
C PHE A 130 -2.30 8.25 -11.05
N ILE A 131 -3.09 7.48 -10.35
CA ILE A 131 -3.83 6.32 -10.87
C ILE A 131 -4.64 6.76 -12.11
N ASN A 132 -5.45 7.78 -11.99
CA ASN A 132 -6.31 8.25 -13.07
C ASN A 132 -5.52 8.81 -14.28
N LYS A 133 -4.41 9.51 -14.04
CA LYS A 133 -3.51 9.97 -15.12
C LYS A 133 -2.88 8.79 -15.88
N ILE A 134 -2.37 7.80 -15.15
CA ILE A 134 -1.72 6.62 -15.72
C ILE A 134 -2.75 5.81 -16.52
N ARG A 135 -3.93 5.54 -15.97
CA ARG A 135 -5.00 4.80 -16.64
C ARG A 135 -5.39 5.38 -18.00
N ARG A 136 -5.58 6.72 -18.05
CA ARG A 136 -5.89 7.43 -19.30
C ARG A 136 -4.77 7.26 -20.33
N LYS A 137 -3.52 7.32 -19.89
CA LYS A 137 -2.35 7.20 -20.78
C LYS A 137 -2.17 5.78 -21.32
N LEU A 138 -2.44 4.76 -20.48
CA LEU A 138 -2.36 3.35 -20.87
C LEU A 138 -3.47 2.94 -21.85
N GLY A 139 -4.66 3.53 -21.72
CA GLY A 139 -5.82 3.22 -22.58
C GLY A 139 -6.38 1.81 -22.35
N ALA A 140 -7.46 1.47 -23.05
CA ALA A 140 -8.31 0.30 -22.85
C ALA A 140 -7.59 -1.08 -22.77
N LYS A 141 -6.41 -1.20 -23.36
CA LYS A 141 -5.63 -2.46 -23.37
C LYS A 141 -4.47 -2.45 -22.36
N GLY A 142 -4.30 -1.35 -21.62
CA GLY A 142 -3.31 -1.24 -20.58
C GLY A 142 -3.76 -1.90 -19.28
N LEU A 143 -2.81 -2.15 -18.41
CA LEU A 143 -3.05 -2.72 -17.08
C LEU A 143 -2.31 -1.88 -16.04
N LEU A 144 -3.03 -1.42 -15.03
CA LEU A 144 -2.47 -0.80 -13.84
C LEU A 144 -2.78 -1.65 -12.61
N VAL A 145 -1.76 -2.01 -11.86
CA VAL A 145 -1.90 -2.72 -10.59
C VAL A 145 -1.21 -1.90 -9.52
N VAL A 146 -1.89 -1.67 -8.41
CA VAL A 146 -1.35 -1.00 -7.22
C VAL A 146 -1.48 -1.95 -6.05
N ALA A 147 -0.44 -2.11 -5.26
CA ALA A 147 -0.48 -2.89 -4.03
C ALA A 147 0.07 -2.04 -2.88
N ILE A 148 -0.66 -2.01 -1.77
CA ILE A 148 -0.35 -1.22 -0.57
C ILE A 148 -0.27 -2.16 0.62
N ASP A 149 0.95 -2.47 1.05
CA ASP A 149 1.22 -3.27 2.24
C ASP A 149 1.54 -2.35 3.42
N ALA A 150 0.53 -1.63 3.84
CA ALA A 150 0.51 -0.72 4.96
C ALA A 150 -0.82 -0.87 5.71
N CYS A 151 -0.96 -0.23 6.84
CA CYS A 151 -2.20 -0.21 7.63
C CYS A 151 -2.51 1.20 8.07
N HIS A 152 -3.70 1.67 7.77
CA HIS A 152 -4.17 3.00 8.12
C HIS A 152 -4.87 3.04 9.48
N SER A 153 -5.14 1.85 10.07
CA SER A 153 -5.71 1.73 11.41
C SER A 153 -4.86 0.84 12.30
N GLY A 154 -4.25 1.43 13.30
CA GLY A 154 -3.75 0.67 14.44
C GLY A 154 -4.86 0.63 15.49
N THR A 155 -5.64 -0.43 15.60
CA THR A 155 -6.70 -0.48 16.62
C THR A 155 -6.12 -0.52 18.02
N MET A 156 -6.52 0.46 18.88
CA MET A 156 -6.36 0.34 20.33
C MET A 156 -7.28 -0.70 20.97
N SER A 157 -8.23 -1.26 20.23
CA SER A 157 -9.04 -2.34 20.74
C SER A 157 -8.31 -3.67 20.56
N ARG A 158 -7.27 -3.88 21.34
CA ARG A 158 -7.03 -5.24 21.84
C ARG A 158 -8.27 -5.60 22.66
N ASP A 159 -9.25 -6.25 22.06
CA ASP A 159 -10.00 -7.17 22.85
C ASP A 159 -8.94 -8.09 23.44
N GLU A 160 -8.87 -8.17 24.77
CA GLU A 160 -7.87 -8.98 25.51
C GLU A 160 -7.84 -10.45 25.05
N ASN A 161 -8.75 -10.83 24.14
CA ASN A 161 -8.93 -12.16 23.57
C ASN A 161 -8.38 -12.33 22.13
N ASP A 162 -7.96 -11.26 21.44
CA ASP A 162 -7.68 -11.34 20.00
C ASP A 162 -6.20 -11.55 19.63
N VAL A 163 -5.25 -11.33 20.52
CA VAL A 163 -3.82 -11.51 20.25
C VAL A 163 -3.13 -12.27 21.38
N PRO A 164 -2.45 -13.39 21.10
CA PRO A 164 -1.57 -14.01 22.08
C PRO A 164 -0.56 -13.00 22.60
N PHE A 165 -0.32 -12.98 23.89
CA PHE A 165 0.59 -12.06 24.60
C PHE A 165 2.05 -12.12 24.08
N GLU A 166 2.36 -13.08 23.20
CA GLU A 166 3.70 -13.39 22.68
C GLU A 166 3.95 -12.94 21.24
N ASP A 167 3.00 -12.27 20.55
CA ASP A 167 3.24 -11.82 19.19
C ASP A 167 3.90 -10.43 19.19
N GLU A 168 5.22 -10.43 19.12
CA GLU A 168 6.06 -9.24 18.99
C GLU A 168 6.25 -8.79 17.52
N SER A 169 5.46 -9.30 16.59
CA SER A 169 5.59 -8.95 15.18
C SER A 169 5.33 -7.45 14.95
N PRO A 170 6.17 -6.76 14.16
CA PRO A 170 5.99 -5.35 13.87
C PRO A 170 4.63 -5.05 13.22
N ILE A 171 4.03 -3.93 13.61
CA ILE A 171 2.76 -3.42 13.06
C ILE A 171 3.08 -2.35 12.03
N ARG A 172 2.42 -2.38 10.88
CA ARG A 172 2.62 -1.48 9.75
C ARG A 172 1.69 -0.27 9.74
N GLY A 173 1.35 0.24 10.90
CA GLY A 173 0.46 1.39 11.02
C GLY A 173 0.34 1.90 12.44
N THR A 174 -0.53 2.88 12.63
CA THR A 174 -0.78 3.51 13.93
C THR A 174 -2.26 3.82 14.13
N TYR A 175 -2.69 3.86 15.39
CA TYR A 175 -4.01 4.36 15.80
C TYR A 175 -4.02 5.89 16.02
N VAL A 176 -2.88 6.54 15.82
CA VAL A 176 -2.77 7.99 15.96
C VAL A 176 -3.20 8.62 14.66
N GLY A 177 -4.36 9.28 14.64
CA GLY A 177 -4.75 10.11 13.52
C GLY A 177 -3.94 11.40 13.49
N LEU A 178 -3.48 11.80 12.31
CA LEU A 178 -2.80 13.06 12.09
C LEU A 178 -3.85 14.17 11.96
N SER A 179 -4.14 14.86 13.05
CA SER A 179 -5.11 15.95 13.10
C SER A 179 -4.76 16.92 14.21
N LYS A 180 -5.16 18.18 14.01
CA LYS A 180 -5.08 19.22 15.04
C LYS A 180 -6.10 19.03 16.16
N GLU A 181 -7.32 18.63 15.82
CA GLU A 181 -8.48 18.69 16.71
C GLU A 181 -9.21 17.35 16.86
N LYS A 182 -9.07 16.45 15.89
CA LYS A 182 -9.80 15.18 15.87
C LYS A 182 -8.96 14.06 16.48
N THR A 183 -9.62 13.19 17.22
CA THR A 183 -9.07 11.91 17.65
C THR A 183 -9.60 10.84 16.71
N PHE A 184 -8.70 10.07 16.12
CA PHE A 184 -9.09 8.94 15.26
C PHE A 184 -9.77 7.84 16.07
N HIS A 185 -10.95 7.46 15.61
CA HIS A 185 -11.69 6.32 16.13
C HIS A 185 -12.05 5.43 14.93
N PRO A 186 -11.41 4.25 14.77
CA PRO A 186 -11.69 3.39 13.65
C PRO A 186 -13.16 2.96 13.66
N ILE A 187 -13.84 3.19 12.55
CA ILE A 187 -15.22 2.73 12.38
C ILE A 187 -15.16 1.22 12.06
N ARG A 188 -15.82 0.42 12.89
CA ARG A 188 -15.94 -1.05 12.72
C ARG A 188 -17.05 -1.44 11.74
N GLU A 189 -17.62 -0.51 11.01
CA GLU A 189 -18.76 -0.79 10.15
C GLU A 189 -18.33 -1.39 8.81
N LYS A 190 -19.04 -2.44 8.42
CA LYS A 190 -18.84 -3.23 7.19
C LYS A 190 -19.09 -2.45 5.89
N GLU A 191 -19.30 -1.15 5.94
CA GLU A 191 -19.82 -0.35 4.83
C GLU A 191 -18.78 0.54 4.15
N ILE A 192 -17.60 0.74 4.71
CA ILE A 192 -16.52 1.49 4.04
C ILE A 192 -15.58 0.47 3.41
N THR A 193 -15.78 0.20 2.12
CA THR A 193 -14.99 -0.81 1.41
C THR A 193 -14.22 -0.26 0.22
N HIS A 194 -14.29 1.04 -0.05
CA HIS A 194 -13.68 1.64 -1.24
C HIS A 194 -13.03 2.98 -0.89
N HIS A 195 -11.70 3.01 -0.95
CA HIS A 195 -10.90 4.22 -0.73
C HIS A 195 -10.57 4.95 -2.05
N TYR A 196 -10.76 4.27 -3.19
CA TYR A 196 -10.42 4.81 -4.50
C TYR A 196 -11.64 4.86 -5.42
N ALA A 197 -11.98 6.05 -5.90
CA ALA A 197 -13.04 6.23 -6.88
C ALA A 197 -12.60 5.75 -8.27
N ILE A 198 -12.63 4.42 -8.50
CA ILE A 198 -12.22 3.83 -9.77
C ILE A 198 -13.30 4.02 -10.82
N GLU A 199 -13.10 4.96 -11.74
CA GLU A 199 -14.00 5.15 -12.89
C GLU A 199 -14.05 3.90 -13.78
N THR A 200 -15.24 3.44 -14.11
CA THR A 200 -15.47 2.32 -15.05
C THR A 200 -15.78 2.85 -16.45
N GLN A 201 -14.77 3.22 -17.21
CA GLN A 201 -14.89 3.67 -18.59
C GLN A 201 -14.15 2.71 -19.52
N ASN A 202 -14.75 2.42 -20.69
CA ASN A 202 -14.24 1.41 -21.63
C ASN A 202 -12.92 1.80 -22.33
N ASP A 203 -12.52 3.05 -22.26
CA ASP A 203 -11.29 3.58 -22.88
C ASP A 203 -10.12 3.71 -21.88
N LEU A 204 -10.38 3.45 -20.60
CA LEU A 204 -9.36 3.47 -19.55
C LEU A 204 -8.73 2.09 -19.33
N ALA A 205 -7.48 2.10 -18.86
CA ALA A 205 -6.80 0.85 -18.50
C ALA A 205 -7.52 0.11 -17.38
N THR A 206 -7.52 -1.22 -17.46
CA THR A 206 -7.91 -2.07 -16.36
C THR A 206 -7.07 -1.75 -15.14
N THR A 207 -7.72 -1.54 -14.01
CA THR A 207 -7.05 -1.18 -12.75
C THR A 207 -7.45 -2.15 -11.66
N ILE A 208 -6.46 -2.57 -10.88
CA ILE A 208 -6.61 -3.42 -9.71
C ILE A 208 -5.79 -2.80 -8.59
N ILE A 209 -6.44 -2.50 -7.46
CA ILE A 209 -5.80 -2.02 -6.24
C ILE A 209 -5.94 -3.10 -5.19
N LEU A 210 -4.86 -3.43 -4.52
CA LEU A 210 -4.78 -4.43 -3.46
C LEU A 210 -4.25 -3.75 -2.19
N GLU A 211 -5.03 -3.79 -1.12
CA GLU A 211 -4.60 -3.32 0.19
C GLU A 211 -4.48 -4.50 1.14
N ALA A 212 -3.51 -4.45 2.04
CA ALA A 212 -3.17 -5.58 2.89
C ALA A 212 -4.25 -5.94 3.91
N CYS A 213 -5.10 -4.99 4.29
CA CYS A 213 -6.13 -5.20 5.29
C CYS A 213 -7.29 -4.22 5.11
N GLN A 214 -8.42 -4.53 5.74
CA GLN A 214 -9.55 -3.61 5.88
C GLN A 214 -9.19 -2.44 6.81
N ALA A 215 -9.88 -1.30 6.65
CA ALA A 215 -9.66 -0.07 7.44
C ALA A 215 -9.68 -0.29 8.96
N TRP A 216 -10.43 -1.25 9.48
CA TRP A 216 -10.49 -1.60 10.92
C TRP A 216 -9.55 -2.73 11.33
N GLN A 217 -8.80 -3.32 10.41
CA GLN A 217 -7.90 -4.44 10.69
C GLN A 217 -6.46 -3.96 10.85
N GLN A 218 -5.70 -4.72 11.61
CA GLN A 218 -4.28 -4.46 11.81
C GLN A 218 -3.45 -5.23 10.78
N ASN A 219 -2.53 -4.56 10.09
CA ASN A 219 -1.52 -5.20 9.27
C ASN A 219 -0.25 -5.43 10.09
N THR A 220 0.07 -6.69 10.35
CA THR A 220 1.24 -7.09 11.14
C THR A 220 2.13 -7.97 10.30
N GLU A 221 3.44 -7.78 10.41
CA GLU A 221 4.41 -8.58 9.67
C GLU A 221 4.33 -10.07 10.00
N ILE A 222 4.68 -10.90 9.03
CA ILE A 222 4.83 -12.35 9.19
C ILE A 222 6.29 -12.73 9.21
N LYS A 223 6.64 -13.73 10.00
CA LYS A 223 7.99 -14.29 10.06
C LYS A 223 8.11 -15.48 9.12
N VAL A 224 9.02 -15.40 8.16
CA VAL A 224 9.35 -16.51 7.25
C VAL A 224 10.84 -16.80 7.32
N GLY A 225 11.19 -17.94 7.89
CA GLY A 225 12.58 -18.24 8.24
C GLY A 225 13.11 -17.26 9.28
N ASN A 226 14.17 -16.53 8.94
CA ASN A 226 14.79 -15.54 9.80
C ASN A 226 14.37 -14.09 9.49
N ASN A 227 13.53 -13.87 8.50
CA ASN A 227 13.13 -12.55 8.04
C ASN A 227 11.65 -12.27 8.32
N TYR A 228 11.33 -10.98 8.42
CA TYR A 228 9.95 -10.50 8.47
C TYR A 228 9.56 -9.88 7.15
N TYR A 229 8.27 -10.03 6.81
CA TYR A 229 7.67 -9.53 5.57
C TYR A 229 6.25 -9.04 5.83
N GLY A 230 5.78 -8.13 4.98
CA GLY A 230 4.38 -7.82 4.89
C GLY A 230 3.57 -8.97 4.30
N PRO A 231 2.41 -9.27 4.86
CA PRO A 231 1.61 -10.43 4.43
C PRO A 231 1.19 -10.36 2.97
N LEU A 232 0.75 -9.18 2.50
CA LEU A 232 0.33 -8.98 1.10
C LEU A 232 1.52 -9.10 0.15
N SER A 233 2.64 -8.46 0.49
CA SER A 233 3.88 -8.49 -0.30
C SER A 233 4.39 -9.91 -0.48
N TYR A 234 4.43 -10.67 0.62
CA TYR A 234 4.86 -12.06 0.59
C TYR A 234 3.90 -12.96 -0.20
N ALA A 235 2.59 -12.72 -0.10
CA ALA A 235 1.60 -13.47 -0.87
C ALA A 235 1.74 -13.19 -2.39
N ILE A 236 1.89 -11.92 -2.79
CA ILE A 236 2.14 -11.56 -4.19
C ILE A 236 3.44 -12.21 -4.68
N TYR A 237 4.54 -12.06 -3.92
CA TYR A 237 5.81 -12.70 -4.25
C TYR A 237 5.67 -14.20 -4.47
N SER A 238 5.01 -14.90 -3.55
CA SER A 238 4.83 -16.35 -3.63
C SER A 238 4.10 -16.75 -4.90
N ARG A 239 3.11 -15.96 -5.32
CA ARG A 239 2.33 -16.25 -6.55
C ARG A 239 3.09 -15.90 -7.81
N ILE A 240 3.77 -14.75 -7.90
CA ILE A 240 4.54 -14.39 -9.09
C ILE A 240 5.80 -15.24 -9.30
N LYS A 241 6.30 -15.88 -8.25
CA LYS A 241 7.37 -16.87 -8.34
C LYS A 241 6.94 -18.15 -9.08
N GLU A 242 5.68 -18.52 -8.96
CA GLU A 242 5.13 -19.77 -9.53
C GLU A 242 4.50 -19.56 -10.91
N GLN A 243 4.02 -18.35 -11.22
CA GLN A 243 3.29 -18.07 -12.46
C GLN A 243 3.53 -16.63 -12.93
N SER A 244 3.10 -16.30 -14.16
CA SER A 244 3.28 -14.96 -14.69
C SER A 244 2.47 -13.91 -13.90
N PHE A 245 2.97 -12.68 -13.85
CA PHE A 245 2.30 -11.54 -13.21
C PHE A 245 0.85 -11.38 -13.72
N GLY A 246 0.64 -11.47 -15.03
CA GLY A 246 -0.70 -11.39 -15.62
C GLY A 246 -1.65 -12.48 -15.13
N MET A 247 -1.17 -13.69 -14.86
CA MET A 247 -2.02 -14.75 -14.27
C MET A 247 -2.36 -14.46 -12.82
N VAL A 248 -1.43 -13.89 -12.05
CA VAL A 248 -1.67 -13.52 -10.65
C VAL A 248 -2.75 -12.45 -10.54
N VAL A 249 -2.62 -11.38 -11.33
CA VAL A 249 -3.58 -10.26 -11.28
C VAL A 249 -4.96 -10.62 -11.85
N ASN A 250 -5.05 -11.59 -12.76
CA ASN A 250 -6.33 -12.12 -13.21
C ASN A 250 -7.00 -13.06 -12.18
N ASN A 251 -6.27 -13.50 -11.17
CA ASN A 251 -6.77 -14.38 -10.10
C ASN A 251 -6.35 -13.85 -8.72
N VAL A 252 -6.79 -12.64 -8.38
CA VAL A 252 -6.48 -11.97 -7.12
C VAL A 252 -6.87 -12.80 -5.90
N GLU A 253 -7.94 -13.59 -6.01
CA GLU A 253 -8.35 -14.51 -4.95
C GLU A 253 -7.22 -15.47 -4.55
N SER A 254 -6.37 -15.88 -5.50
CA SER A 254 -5.20 -16.70 -5.18
C SER A 254 -4.16 -15.99 -4.30
N VAL A 255 -4.07 -14.66 -4.39
CA VAL A 255 -3.22 -13.85 -3.50
C VAL A 255 -3.80 -13.84 -2.09
N ASN A 256 -5.11 -13.60 -1.97
CA ASN A 256 -5.81 -13.63 -0.69
C ASN A 256 -5.66 -15.01 0.01
N LEU A 257 -5.92 -16.09 -0.72
CA LEU A 257 -5.76 -17.44 -0.17
C LEU A 257 -4.32 -17.73 0.27
N THR A 258 -3.32 -17.26 -0.49
CA THR A 258 -1.92 -17.40 -0.11
C THR A 258 -1.60 -16.59 1.14
N MET A 259 -2.12 -15.36 1.24
CA MET A 259 -1.95 -14.54 2.45
C MET A 259 -2.58 -15.22 3.68
N GLN A 260 -3.79 -15.77 3.56
CA GLN A 260 -4.43 -16.52 4.64
C GLN A 260 -3.64 -17.75 5.09
N GLN A 261 -2.88 -18.39 4.20
CA GLN A 261 -2.05 -19.54 4.54
C GLN A 261 -0.80 -19.17 5.36
N VAL A 262 -0.27 -17.97 5.15
CA VAL A 262 0.95 -17.50 5.84
C VAL A 262 0.66 -16.73 7.12
N LEU A 263 -0.55 -16.22 7.26
CA LEU A 263 -1.00 -15.56 8.49
C LEU A 263 -1.18 -16.58 9.62
N PRO A 264 -0.86 -16.22 10.87
CA PRO A 264 -1.25 -17.01 12.03
C PRO A 264 -2.77 -17.23 12.06
N LYS A 265 -3.22 -18.42 12.46
CA LYS A 265 -4.65 -18.81 12.42
C LYS A 265 -5.59 -17.91 13.22
N TRP A 266 -5.07 -17.20 14.20
CA TRP A 266 -5.82 -16.28 15.05
C TRP A 266 -5.94 -14.87 14.46
N ARG A 267 -5.18 -14.53 13.38
CA ARG A 267 -5.31 -13.25 12.68
C ARG A 267 -6.42 -13.32 11.64
N ASN A 268 -7.37 -12.43 11.76
CA ASN A 268 -8.44 -12.24 10.78
C ASN A 268 -8.14 -11.00 9.93
N GLN A 269 -7.11 -11.09 9.08
CA GLN A 269 -6.74 -10.03 8.14
C GLN A 269 -7.14 -10.45 6.73
N GLN A 270 -7.79 -9.56 6.00
CA GLN A 270 -8.29 -9.81 4.65
C GLN A 270 -7.86 -8.67 3.74
N ILE A 271 -7.42 -9.00 2.52
CA ILE A 271 -7.13 -7.98 1.52
C ILE A 271 -8.40 -7.23 1.12
N VAL A 272 -8.25 -5.94 0.83
CA VAL A 272 -9.21 -5.17 0.07
C VAL A 272 -8.83 -5.25 -1.40
N VAL A 273 -9.83 -5.41 -2.26
CA VAL A 273 -9.62 -5.44 -3.71
C VAL A 273 -10.56 -4.46 -4.35
N GLU A 274 -10.02 -3.42 -4.92
CA GLU A 274 -10.75 -2.50 -5.76
C GLU A 274 -10.38 -2.69 -7.22
N THR A 275 -11.37 -2.69 -8.10
CA THR A 275 -11.12 -2.98 -9.52
C THR A 275 -12.10 -2.27 -10.43
N SER A 276 -11.60 -1.83 -11.59
CA SER A 276 -12.43 -1.34 -12.68
C SER A 276 -13.09 -2.45 -13.49
N ILE A 277 -12.84 -3.72 -13.17
CA ILE A 277 -13.48 -4.86 -13.84
C ILE A 277 -14.91 -4.97 -13.32
N VAL A 278 -15.87 -4.66 -14.16
CA VAL A 278 -17.29 -4.93 -13.87
C VAL A 278 -17.52 -6.43 -14.07
N ARG A 279 -17.83 -7.14 -13.00
CA ARG A 279 -18.20 -8.56 -13.01
C ARG A 279 -19.70 -8.74 -13.22
#